data_9a2de5dde7c074b0c778fa300d7cc3e8
#
_entry.id   9a2de5dde7c074b0c778fa300d7cc3e8
#
_cell.length_a   1.000
_cell.length_b   1.000
_cell.length_c   1.000
_cell.angle_alpha   90.00
_cell.angle_beta   90.00
_cell.angle_gamma   90.00
#
_symmetry.space_group_name_H-M   'P 1'
#
loop_
_entity.id
_entity.type
_entity.pdbx_description
1 polymer ?
#
loop_
_entity_poly.entity_id
_entity_poly.type
_entity_poly.pdbx_seq_one_letter_code
_entity_poly.pdbx_strand_id
1 'polypeptide(L)'
;MNRIMFKSKIHRARITQADLYYEGSLTIDEDLMEQADLLAYEKVSVVNINNGERFETYVIPGARGSRDICLNGAAARKGHVGDDVIIISYTTMPEQEARTWQPTVVLVDSNNIPVSVTNSVEAYTHYPPLS
;
A
#
# COMPACT_ATOMS: atom_id res chain seq x y z
N MET A 1 2.21 -27.65 3.49
CA MET A 1 1.23 -26.79 2.81
C MET A 1 1.67 -25.34 2.93
N ASN A 2 1.68 -24.61 1.83
CA ASN A 2 2.00 -23.20 1.85
C ASN A 2 0.74 -22.35 2.03
N ARG A 3 0.88 -21.25 2.74
CA ARG A 3 -0.18 -20.27 2.97
C ARG A 3 0.19 -18.95 2.32
N ILE A 4 -0.79 -18.27 1.74
CA ILE A 4 -0.61 -16.88 1.27
C ILE A 4 -0.96 -15.98 2.45
N MET A 5 0.03 -15.19 2.88
CA MET A 5 -0.09 -14.37 4.07
C MET A 5 0.01 -12.89 3.71
N PHE A 6 -0.71 -12.05 4.42
CA PHE A 6 -0.54 -10.61 4.40
C PHE A 6 0.87 -10.28 4.93
N LYS A 7 1.72 -9.74 4.06
CA LYS A 7 3.11 -9.41 4.42
C LYS A 7 3.22 -8.03 5.04
N SER A 8 2.67 -7.03 4.36
CA SER A 8 2.74 -5.64 4.80
C SER A 8 1.64 -4.81 4.15
N LYS A 9 1.34 -3.66 4.75
CA LYS A 9 0.48 -2.68 4.10
C LYS A 9 0.87 -1.26 4.48
N ILE A 10 0.57 -0.34 3.55
CA ILE A 10 0.52 1.08 3.82
C ILE A 10 -0.96 1.43 3.93
N HIS A 11 -1.39 1.86 5.11
CA HIS A 11 -2.80 2.07 5.40
C HIS A 11 -3.15 3.54 5.29
N ARG A 12 -4.16 3.84 4.48
CA ARG A 12 -4.71 5.18 4.26
C ARG A 12 -3.74 6.13 3.54
N ALA A 13 -2.96 5.60 2.59
CA ALA A 13 -2.14 6.42 1.72
C ALA A 13 -3.04 7.28 0.82
N ARG A 14 -2.66 8.53 0.62
CA ARG A 14 -3.41 9.44 -0.24
C ARG A 14 -2.76 9.55 -1.61
N ILE A 15 -3.55 9.37 -2.67
CA ILE A 15 -3.07 9.48 -4.04
C ILE A 15 -2.68 10.92 -4.32
N THR A 16 -1.43 11.13 -4.75
CA THR A 16 -0.88 12.47 -5.05
C THR A 16 -0.89 12.79 -6.54
N GLN A 17 -0.91 11.75 -7.40
CA GLN A 17 -0.91 11.92 -8.84
C GLN A 17 -1.58 10.71 -9.51
N ALA A 18 -2.26 10.95 -10.62
CA ALA A 18 -2.83 9.90 -11.45
C ALA A 18 -2.56 10.27 -12.92
N ASP A 19 -1.73 9.48 -13.60
CA ASP A 19 -1.29 9.74 -14.97
C ASP A 19 -1.60 8.54 -15.86
N LEU A 20 -2.65 8.66 -16.67
CA LEU A 20 -3.13 7.60 -17.55
C LEU A 20 -2.11 7.21 -18.63
N TYR A 21 -1.30 8.15 -19.07
CA TYR A 21 -0.38 7.96 -20.19
C TYR A 21 1.04 7.60 -19.78
N TYR A 22 1.25 7.29 -18.49
CA TYR A 22 2.51 6.85 -17.96
C TYR A 22 2.59 5.32 -17.94
N GLU A 23 3.80 4.77 -17.79
CA GLU A 23 3.99 3.33 -17.65
C GLU A 23 3.17 2.79 -16.48
N GLY A 24 2.39 1.71 -16.73
CA GLY A 24 1.47 1.16 -15.74
C GLY A 24 2.18 0.66 -14.49
N SER A 25 1.92 1.29 -13.34
CA SER A 25 2.56 0.96 -12.08
C SER A 25 2.00 1.83 -10.95
N LEU A 26 2.49 1.60 -9.73
CA LEU A 26 2.24 2.44 -8.57
C LEU A 26 3.57 3.01 -8.10
N THR A 27 3.76 4.32 -8.25
CA THR A 27 4.94 4.99 -7.72
C THR A 27 4.73 5.29 -6.25
N ILE A 28 5.66 4.85 -5.40
CA ILE A 28 5.62 5.10 -3.95
C ILE A 28 6.95 5.75 -3.55
N ASP A 29 6.89 6.79 -2.73
CA ASP A 29 8.05 7.35 -2.04
C ASP A 29 8.92 6.20 -1.51
N GLU A 30 10.19 6.17 -1.88
CA GLU A 30 11.09 5.07 -1.52
C GLU A 30 11.22 4.88 0.00
N ASP A 31 11.12 5.96 0.77
CA ASP A 31 11.14 5.86 2.24
C ASP A 31 9.93 5.08 2.75
N LEU A 32 8.76 5.27 2.17
CA LEU A 32 7.56 4.49 2.51
C LEU A 32 7.71 3.03 2.10
N MET A 33 8.32 2.78 0.94
CA MET A 33 8.58 1.42 0.49
C MET A 33 9.47 0.67 1.48
N GLU A 34 10.53 1.31 1.96
CA GLU A 34 11.43 0.69 2.92
C GLU A 34 10.72 0.38 4.24
N GLN A 35 9.91 1.30 4.74
CA GLN A 35 9.16 1.10 5.98
C GLN A 35 8.15 -0.04 5.86
N ALA A 36 7.54 -0.20 4.69
CA ALA A 36 6.57 -1.26 4.42
C ALA A 36 7.21 -2.55 3.88
N ASP A 37 8.54 -2.61 3.82
CA ASP A 37 9.27 -3.75 3.27
C ASP A 37 8.82 -4.11 1.85
N LEU A 38 8.73 -3.09 0.99
CA LEU A 38 8.39 -3.25 -0.42
C LEU A 38 9.63 -3.06 -1.27
N LEU A 39 9.84 -3.96 -2.23
CA LEU A 39 10.92 -3.85 -3.21
C LEU A 39 10.38 -3.33 -4.54
N ALA A 40 11.27 -2.73 -5.33
CA ALA A 40 10.92 -2.35 -6.69
C ALA A 40 10.40 -3.55 -7.46
N TYR A 41 9.31 -3.37 -8.20
CA TYR A 41 8.63 -4.37 -9.02
C TYR A 41 7.83 -5.40 -8.23
N GLU A 42 7.74 -5.28 -6.93
CA GLU A 42 6.93 -6.17 -6.13
C GLU A 42 5.44 -5.94 -6.43
N LYS A 43 4.70 -7.05 -6.55
CA LYS A 43 3.25 -7.01 -6.78
C LYS A 43 2.53 -6.58 -5.52
N VAL A 44 1.57 -5.70 -5.67
CA VAL A 44 0.70 -5.23 -4.58
C VAL A 44 -0.76 -5.22 -5.02
N SER A 45 -1.65 -5.34 -4.04
CA SER A 45 -3.06 -5.05 -4.20
C SER A 45 -3.33 -3.64 -3.69
N VAL A 46 -4.11 -2.89 -4.44
CA VAL A 46 -4.53 -1.54 -4.05
C VAL A 46 -6.04 -1.54 -3.85
N VAL A 47 -6.47 -1.07 -2.69
CA VAL A 47 -7.88 -0.96 -2.34
C VAL A 47 -8.20 0.51 -2.16
N ASN A 48 -9.08 1.05 -2.99
CA ASN A 48 -9.48 2.44 -2.91
C ASN A 48 -10.66 2.57 -1.93
N ILE A 49 -10.45 3.29 -0.84
CA ILE A 49 -11.46 3.46 0.22
C ILE A 49 -12.64 4.30 -0.27
N ASN A 50 -12.39 5.26 -1.17
CA ASN A 50 -13.40 6.22 -1.62
C ASN A 50 -14.39 5.63 -2.63
N ASN A 51 -13.95 4.73 -3.51
CA ASN A 51 -14.81 4.18 -4.57
C ASN A 51 -14.98 2.67 -4.52
N GLY A 52 -14.30 1.97 -3.60
CA GLY A 52 -14.40 0.52 -3.47
C GLY A 52 -13.67 -0.28 -4.52
N GLU A 53 -12.94 0.36 -5.44
CA GLU A 53 -12.18 -0.34 -6.46
C GLU A 53 -11.00 -1.09 -5.85
N ARG A 54 -10.74 -2.28 -6.39
CA ARG A 54 -9.61 -3.12 -6.01
C ARG A 54 -8.89 -3.54 -7.26
N PHE A 55 -7.57 -3.43 -7.27
CA PHE A 55 -6.77 -3.83 -8.42
C PHE A 55 -5.37 -4.24 -7.98
N GLU A 56 -4.68 -4.92 -8.87
CA GLU A 56 -3.30 -5.34 -8.65
C GLU A 56 -2.38 -4.63 -9.62
N THR A 57 -1.20 -4.29 -9.13
CA THR A 57 -0.15 -3.66 -9.93
C THR A 57 1.20 -3.99 -9.30
N TYR A 58 2.26 -3.35 -9.74
CA TYR A 58 3.57 -3.46 -9.12
C TYR A 58 4.08 -2.07 -8.73
N VAL A 59 5.00 -2.02 -7.77
CA VAL A 59 5.53 -0.76 -7.26
C VAL A 59 6.82 -0.36 -7.95
N ILE A 60 7.01 0.95 -8.11
CA ILE A 60 8.29 1.53 -8.50
C ILE A 60 8.64 2.64 -7.51
N PRO A 61 9.95 2.82 -7.20
CA PRO A 61 10.35 3.82 -6.22
C PRO A 61 10.22 5.24 -6.79
N GLY A 62 9.57 6.11 -6.03
CA GLY A 62 9.59 7.54 -6.23
C GLY A 62 10.70 8.18 -5.40
N ALA A 63 10.94 9.46 -5.61
CA ALA A 63 11.98 10.19 -4.90
C ALA A 63 11.78 10.12 -3.39
N ARG A 64 12.87 9.89 -2.64
CA ARG A 64 12.83 9.82 -1.18
C ARG A 64 12.34 11.13 -0.59
N GLY A 65 11.39 11.02 0.33
CA GLY A 65 10.81 12.18 1.00
C GLY A 65 9.80 12.95 0.16
N SER A 66 9.47 12.46 -1.05
CA SER A 66 8.50 13.11 -1.94
C SER A 66 7.07 12.98 -1.46
N ARG A 67 6.77 11.96 -0.66
CA ARG A 67 5.40 11.59 -0.24
C ARG A 67 4.53 11.15 -1.41
N ASP A 68 5.12 10.77 -2.52
CA ASP A 68 4.38 10.39 -3.73
C ASP A 68 3.68 9.05 -3.57
N ILE A 69 2.43 9.02 -3.99
CA ILE A 69 1.62 7.82 -4.24
C ILE A 69 0.95 8.08 -5.58
N CYS A 70 1.52 7.56 -6.65
CA CYS A 70 1.09 7.90 -8.01
C CYS A 70 0.51 6.68 -8.72
N LEU A 71 -0.72 6.80 -9.20
CA LEU A 71 -1.36 5.80 -10.04
C LEU A 71 -0.97 6.06 -11.49
N ASN A 72 -0.26 5.12 -12.09
CA ASN A 72 0.28 5.25 -13.44
C ASN A 72 -0.41 4.30 -14.41
N GLY A 73 -0.63 4.76 -15.64
CA GLY A 73 -1.23 3.95 -16.69
C GLY A 73 -2.68 3.59 -16.39
N ALA A 74 -3.08 2.36 -16.67
CA ALA A 74 -4.46 1.91 -16.48
C ALA A 74 -4.93 2.03 -15.02
N ALA A 75 -4.02 1.96 -14.04
CA ALA A 75 -4.35 2.15 -12.63
C ALA A 75 -4.94 3.54 -12.37
N ALA A 76 -4.60 4.54 -13.18
CA ALA A 76 -5.15 5.89 -13.04
C ALA A 76 -6.68 5.95 -13.28
N ARG A 77 -7.26 4.91 -13.89
CA ARG A 77 -8.71 4.78 -14.06
C ARG A 77 -9.41 4.35 -12.77
N LYS A 78 -8.68 3.89 -11.77
CA LYS A 78 -9.21 3.30 -10.54
C LYS A 78 -9.19 4.26 -9.36
N GLY A 79 -8.69 5.48 -9.53
CA GLY A 79 -8.64 6.46 -8.47
C GLY A 79 -8.34 7.87 -8.97
N HIS A 80 -8.58 8.83 -8.08
CA HIS A 80 -8.33 10.25 -8.34
C HIS A 80 -7.34 10.78 -7.31
N VAL A 81 -6.65 11.86 -7.66
CA VAL A 81 -5.84 12.60 -6.69
C VAL A 81 -6.71 12.95 -5.48
N GLY A 82 -6.20 12.69 -4.28
CA GLY A 82 -6.91 12.91 -3.03
C GLY A 82 -7.67 11.70 -2.51
N ASP A 83 -7.84 10.63 -3.31
CA ASP A 83 -8.43 9.40 -2.80
C ASP A 83 -7.49 8.73 -1.80
N ASP A 84 -8.09 8.06 -0.82
CA ASP A 84 -7.33 7.28 0.16
C ASP A 84 -7.35 5.80 -0.22
N VAL A 85 -6.19 5.18 -0.19
CA VAL A 85 -6.02 3.78 -0.59
C VAL A 85 -5.28 3.00 0.49
N ILE A 86 -5.45 1.68 0.44
CA ILE A 86 -4.65 0.73 1.22
C ILE A 86 -3.81 -0.05 0.21
N ILE A 87 -2.51 -0.08 0.42
CA ILE A 87 -1.56 -0.79 -0.44
C ILE A 87 -1.10 -2.02 0.32
N ILE A 88 -1.38 -3.21 -0.20
CA ILE A 88 -1.17 -4.46 0.52
C ILE A 88 -0.24 -5.36 -0.29
N SER A 89 0.79 -5.90 0.37
CA SER A 89 1.67 -6.92 -0.17
C SER A 89 1.39 -8.26 0.50
N TYR A 90 1.45 -9.34 -0.28
CA TYR A 90 1.27 -10.70 0.20
C TYR A 90 2.52 -11.51 -0.09
N THR A 91 2.71 -12.57 0.68
CA THR A 91 3.80 -13.51 0.46
C THR A 91 3.32 -14.93 0.74
N THR A 92 4.02 -15.89 0.17
CA THR A 92 3.73 -17.32 0.38
C THR A 92 4.79 -17.88 1.32
N MET A 93 4.35 -18.65 2.31
CA MET A 93 5.26 -19.29 3.25
C MET A 93 4.71 -20.62 3.72
N PRO A 94 5.57 -21.52 4.22
CA PRO A 94 5.11 -22.78 4.82
C PRO A 94 4.20 -22.52 6.04
N GLU A 95 3.25 -23.42 6.27
CA GLU A 95 2.29 -23.29 7.37
C GLU A 95 2.96 -23.07 8.72
N GLN A 96 4.07 -23.74 8.97
CA GLN A 96 4.80 -23.62 10.23
C GLN A 96 5.26 -22.18 10.47
N GLU A 97 5.78 -21.53 9.44
CA GLU A 97 6.20 -20.11 9.51
C GLU A 97 4.99 -19.19 9.58
N ALA A 98 3.92 -19.50 8.87
CA ALA A 98 2.71 -18.69 8.83
C ALA A 98 2.03 -18.56 10.19
N ARG A 99 2.12 -19.60 11.05
CA ARG A 99 1.46 -19.60 12.36
C ARG A 99 1.99 -18.53 13.30
N THR A 100 3.21 -18.08 13.11
CA THR A 100 3.86 -17.07 13.95
C THR A 100 4.21 -15.81 13.17
N TRP A 101 3.67 -15.68 11.95
CA TRP A 101 3.97 -14.55 11.09
C TRP A 101 3.47 -13.24 11.69
N GLN A 102 4.30 -12.20 11.60
CA GLN A 102 3.96 -10.85 12.02
C GLN A 102 4.11 -9.90 10.83
N PRO A 103 3.01 -9.37 10.28
CA PRO A 103 3.07 -8.42 9.17
C PRO A 103 3.57 -7.05 9.62
N THR A 104 3.95 -6.23 8.65
CA THR A 104 4.30 -4.82 8.89
C THR A 104 3.14 -3.94 8.44
N VAL A 105 2.68 -3.06 9.33
CA VAL A 105 1.58 -2.12 9.05
C VAL A 105 2.09 -0.70 9.22
N VAL A 106 2.13 0.05 8.13
CA VAL A 106 2.51 1.47 8.14
C VAL A 106 1.24 2.29 8.01
N LEU A 107 0.90 3.03 9.05
CA LEU A 107 -0.22 3.98 9.03
C LEU A 107 0.35 5.35 8.68
N VAL A 108 -0.23 6.01 7.67
CA VAL A 108 0.16 7.36 7.27
C VAL A 108 -0.98 8.34 7.50
N ASP A 109 -0.63 9.63 7.61
CA ASP A 109 -1.62 10.70 7.68
C ASP A 109 -2.01 11.19 6.27
N SER A 110 -2.81 12.23 6.19
CA SER A 110 -3.31 12.78 4.92
C SER A 110 -2.21 13.37 4.03
N ASN A 111 -1.01 13.55 4.56
CA ASN A 111 0.16 14.00 3.82
C ASN A 111 1.14 12.86 3.52
N ASN A 112 0.70 11.61 3.69
CA ASN A 112 1.52 10.41 3.52
C ASN A 112 2.73 10.36 4.46
N ILE A 113 2.63 11.02 5.60
CA ILE A 113 3.67 10.98 6.64
C ILE A 113 3.37 9.81 7.57
N PRO A 114 4.33 8.91 7.83
CA PRO A 114 4.10 7.80 8.74
C PRO A 114 3.75 8.29 10.15
N VAL A 115 2.64 7.76 10.68
CA VAL A 115 2.17 8.02 12.05
C VAL A 115 2.61 6.89 12.96
N SER A 116 2.56 5.64 12.46
CA SER A 116 2.99 4.48 13.23
C SER A 116 3.42 3.35 12.30
N VAL A 117 4.31 2.50 12.80
CA VAL A 117 4.69 1.26 12.16
C VAL A 117 4.50 0.17 13.20
N THR A 118 3.61 -0.79 12.93
CA THR A 118 3.28 -1.87 13.85
C THR A 118 3.45 -3.21 13.15
N ASN A 119 3.34 -4.31 13.90
CA ASN A 119 3.49 -5.66 13.36
C ASN A 119 2.29 -6.55 13.66
N SER A 120 1.14 -5.94 13.90
CA SER A 120 -0.10 -6.68 14.15
C SER A 120 -1.31 -5.84 13.73
N VAL A 121 -2.44 -6.53 13.53
CA VAL A 121 -3.74 -5.90 13.32
C VAL A 121 -4.67 -6.47 14.38
N GLU A 122 -5.17 -5.59 15.25
CA GLU A 122 -6.09 -5.99 16.31
C GLU A 122 -7.52 -6.08 15.77
N ALA A 123 -8.25 -7.12 16.21
CA ALA A 123 -9.65 -7.25 15.86
C ALA A 123 -10.45 -6.05 16.41
N TYR A 124 -11.48 -5.66 15.68
CA TYR A 124 -12.39 -4.55 16.05
C TYR A 124 -11.73 -3.17 16.07
N THR A 125 -10.57 -3.02 15.43
CA THR A 125 -9.91 -1.72 15.30
C THR A 125 -10.73 -0.82 14.36
N HIS A 126 -11.03 0.39 14.81
CA HIS A 126 -11.68 1.43 14.03
C HIS A 126 -10.71 2.57 13.77
N TYR A 127 -10.84 3.18 12.60
CA TYR A 127 -10.07 4.37 12.24
C TYR A 127 -11.04 5.56 12.14
N PRO A 128 -10.58 6.79 12.47
CA PRO A 128 -11.43 7.97 12.30
C PRO A 128 -11.91 8.11 10.86
N PRO A 129 -13.09 8.71 10.63
CA PRO A 129 -13.55 9.02 9.28
C PRO A 129 -12.49 9.80 8.51
N LEU A 130 -12.41 9.58 7.19
CA LEU A 130 -11.51 10.31 6.30
C LEU A 130 -12.00 11.75 6.16
N SER A 131 -11.09 12.69 6.17
CA SER A 131 -11.39 14.13 6.04
C SER A 131 -11.09 14.64 4.64
#